data_94d3a09f6511f9c00f009cbe8cb53bb6
#
_entry.id   94d3a09f6511f9c00f009cbe8cb53bb6
#
_cell.length_a   1.000
_cell.length_b   1.000
_cell.length_c   1.000
_cell.angle_alpha   90.00
_cell.angle_beta   90.00
_cell.angle_gamma   90.00
#
_symmetry.space_group_name_H-M   'P 1'
#
loop_
_entity.id
_entity.type
_entity.pdbx_description
1 polymer ?
#
loop_
_entity_poly.entity_id
_entity_poly.type
_entity_poly.pdbx_seq_one_letter_code
_entity_poly.pdbx_strand_id
1 'polypeptide(L)'
;MYNPFVSIIVRTKNEDFWIGKCLNEIFNQKYKNFEVILVDNNSKDKTISIVKKNFPKVKIINYKSKIFLPGKALNLGIKKSKGSLVAMISGHCIPKNENWLNNLVQNFKNSDVIACYGRQEPSDISEPNDVRDLTYLFGLDKKIQIKEPFFHNANSMIRKSTWKKNQFDETIKHIEDRLWASLVLKNGKKIIYEPNSSVIHFHGVGHHGNLKRVSTISKILKKSKSKNKRKLIVCIIPLNKPIKLNGKYLVEKTINDLKKIAAISKIFITTTDKKLGKSIKGKKIFILQRDKDLQKKFLGLEYVLSKTYSRYIKKLKPSHVMVAEEIYLNRPKNFFQSIINNFDDNYESIVPIFKNNSNNIWKKDDSGAMQPLFKTSLPSEFVDHKIYEEAKGLGTLVKAEIFENSGRESNSQKFIEIDKKNTITTKEVVNISFD
;
A
#
# COMPACT_ATOMS: atom_id res chain seq x y z
N MET A 1 41.24 9.09 -13.15
CA MET A 1 39.94 8.67 -13.75
C MET A 1 39.14 7.94 -12.68
N TYR A 2 37.81 8.16 -12.55
CA TYR A 2 36.99 7.48 -11.55
C TYR A 2 36.81 6.01 -11.97
N ASN A 3 37.43 5.11 -11.22
CA ASN A 3 37.57 3.69 -11.56
C ASN A 3 37.38 2.77 -10.33
N PRO A 4 36.21 2.82 -9.65
CA PRO A 4 35.92 1.99 -8.49
C PRO A 4 35.80 0.51 -8.88
N PHE A 5 36.11 -0.40 -7.96
CA PHE A 5 35.87 -1.83 -8.17
C PHE A 5 34.36 -2.11 -8.19
N VAL A 6 33.89 -2.80 -9.23
CA VAL A 6 32.47 -3.12 -9.48
C VAL A 6 32.24 -4.62 -9.33
N SER A 7 31.17 -5.00 -8.65
CA SER A 7 30.68 -6.39 -8.69
C SER A 7 29.43 -6.46 -9.58
N ILE A 8 29.48 -7.31 -10.59
CA ILE A 8 28.34 -7.54 -11.49
C ILE A 8 27.61 -8.79 -11.03
N ILE A 9 26.35 -8.63 -10.59
CA ILE A 9 25.48 -9.71 -10.14
C ILE A 9 24.58 -10.11 -11.31
N VAL A 10 24.78 -11.31 -11.83
CA VAL A 10 23.95 -11.88 -12.89
C VAL A 10 22.96 -12.85 -12.26
N ARG A 11 21.65 -12.55 -12.37
CA ARG A 11 20.58 -13.46 -11.94
C ARG A 11 20.18 -14.38 -13.06
N THR A 12 20.06 -15.68 -12.78
CA THR A 12 19.72 -16.63 -13.83
C THR A 12 18.84 -17.79 -13.32
N LYS A 13 18.01 -18.30 -14.23
CA LYS A 13 17.27 -19.55 -14.09
C LYS A 13 16.84 -20.06 -15.44
N ASN A 14 17.43 -21.16 -15.89
CA ASN A 14 17.14 -21.77 -17.20
C ASN A 14 17.34 -20.78 -18.36
N GLU A 15 18.55 -20.25 -18.48
CA GLU A 15 18.93 -19.21 -19.45
C GLU A 15 20.01 -19.70 -20.42
N ASP A 16 20.04 -21.01 -20.76
CA ASP A 16 21.10 -21.58 -21.57
C ASP A 16 21.23 -20.94 -22.95
N PHE A 17 20.14 -20.44 -23.55
CA PHE A 17 20.14 -19.70 -24.79
C PHE A 17 20.81 -18.32 -24.70
N TRP A 18 20.71 -17.65 -23.55
CA TRP A 18 21.11 -16.26 -23.38
C TRP A 18 22.40 -16.07 -22.60
N ILE A 19 22.66 -16.91 -21.59
CA ILE A 19 23.72 -16.68 -20.59
C ILE A 19 25.11 -16.56 -21.22
N GLY A 20 25.40 -17.36 -22.26
CA GLY A 20 26.67 -17.28 -22.95
C GLY A 20 26.87 -15.93 -23.62
N LYS A 21 25.87 -15.41 -24.31
CA LYS A 21 25.89 -14.09 -24.95
C LYS A 21 26.00 -12.96 -23.93
N CYS A 22 25.22 -13.03 -22.85
CA CYS A 22 25.26 -12.05 -21.75
C CYS A 22 26.67 -11.95 -21.14
N LEU A 23 27.26 -13.06 -20.77
CA LEU A 23 28.59 -13.07 -20.13
C LEU A 23 29.69 -12.65 -21.11
N ASN A 24 29.60 -13.05 -22.38
CA ASN A 24 30.55 -12.62 -23.42
C ASN A 24 30.61 -11.09 -23.50
N GLU A 25 29.44 -10.42 -23.60
CA GLU A 25 29.39 -8.96 -23.68
C GLU A 25 29.79 -8.27 -22.35
N ILE A 26 29.58 -8.92 -21.21
CA ILE A 26 30.10 -8.42 -19.90
C ILE A 26 31.64 -8.47 -19.90
N PHE A 27 32.28 -9.54 -20.36
CA PHE A 27 33.75 -9.64 -20.38
C PHE A 27 34.39 -8.79 -21.48
N ASN A 28 33.64 -8.45 -22.54
CA ASN A 28 34.09 -7.56 -23.63
C ASN A 28 34.08 -6.08 -23.25
N GLN A 29 33.56 -5.70 -22.07
CA GLN A 29 33.53 -4.30 -21.64
C GLN A 29 34.91 -3.65 -21.58
N LYS A 30 35.04 -2.39 -21.99
CA LYS A 30 36.25 -1.58 -21.85
C LYS A 30 36.62 -1.35 -20.39
N TYR A 31 35.65 -1.22 -19.53
CA TYR A 31 35.85 -1.14 -18.08
C TYR A 31 36.33 -2.50 -17.55
N LYS A 32 37.54 -2.60 -16.98
CA LYS A 32 38.16 -3.89 -16.58
C LYS A 32 38.19 -4.14 -15.07
N ASN A 33 37.89 -3.13 -14.24
CA ASN A 33 37.97 -3.24 -12.79
C ASN A 33 36.71 -3.83 -12.17
N PHE A 34 36.41 -5.10 -12.47
CA PHE A 34 35.19 -5.76 -11.98
C PHE A 34 35.37 -7.26 -11.70
N GLU A 35 34.43 -7.79 -10.92
CA GLU A 35 34.18 -9.23 -10.77
C GLU A 35 32.75 -9.56 -11.23
N VAL A 36 32.51 -10.83 -11.58
CA VAL A 36 31.20 -11.34 -11.97
C VAL A 36 30.75 -12.44 -11.01
N ILE A 37 29.54 -12.29 -10.46
CA ILE A 37 28.90 -13.24 -9.57
C ILE A 37 27.57 -13.66 -10.19
N LEU A 38 27.45 -14.93 -10.56
CA LEU A 38 26.22 -15.53 -11.05
C LEU A 38 25.42 -16.09 -9.86
N VAL A 39 24.18 -15.64 -9.71
CA VAL A 39 23.23 -16.20 -8.74
C VAL A 39 22.22 -17.05 -9.48
N ASP A 40 22.38 -18.35 -9.40
CA ASP A 40 21.56 -19.35 -10.10
C ASP A 40 20.43 -19.86 -9.23
N ASN A 41 19.19 -19.77 -9.71
CA ASN A 41 18.02 -20.32 -9.03
C ASN A 41 17.72 -21.77 -9.48
N ASN A 42 18.70 -22.65 -9.27
CA ASN A 42 18.59 -24.09 -9.50
C ASN A 42 18.17 -24.43 -10.96
N SER A 43 18.91 -23.89 -11.94
CA SER A 43 18.71 -24.18 -13.35
C SER A 43 18.83 -25.68 -13.63
N LYS A 44 17.98 -26.18 -14.55
CA LYS A 44 17.89 -27.58 -14.96
C LYS A 44 18.36 -27.83 -16.38
N ASP A 45 18.57 -26.75 -17.13
CA ASP A 45 19.08 -26.72 -18.48
C ASP A 45 20.63 -26.65 -18.50
N LYS A 46 21.20 -26.29 -19.65
CA LYS A 46 22.65 -26.18 -19.85
C LYS A 46 23.26 -24.89 -19.28
N THR A 47 22.49 -23.99 -18.60
CA THR A 47 22.96 -22.71 -18.10
C THR A 47 24.27 -22.84 -17.33
N ILE A 48 24.32 -23.69 -16.31
CA ILE A 48 25.48 -23.82 -15.42
C ILE A 48 26.66 -24.48 -16.12
N SER A 49 26.43 -25.46 -17.00
CA SER A 49 27.50 -26.12 -17.77
C SER A 49 28.19 -25.15 -18.73
N ILE A 50 27.41 -24.28 -19.39
CA ILE A 50 27.92 -23.20 -20.26
C ILE A 50 28.84 -22.26 -19.48
N VAL A 51 28.37 -21.78 -18.29
CA VAL A 51 29.14 -20.85 -17.48
C VAL A 51 30.44 -21.47 -16.97
N LYS A 52 30.39 -22.70 -16.45
CA LYS A 52 31.59 -23.39 -15.95
C LYS A 52 32.62 -23.66 -17.07
N LYS A 53 32.16 -24.03 -18.23
CA LYS A 53 33.04 -24.35 -19.37
C LYS A 53 33.68 -23.09 -19.95
N ASN A 54 32.91 -22.03 -20.20
CA ASN A 54 33.36 -20.90 -21.01
C ASN A 54 33.77 -19.67 -20.18
N PHE A 55 33.37 -19.59 -18.93
CA PHE A 55 33.59 -18.42 -18.07
C PHE A 55 34.12 -18.82 -16.68
N PRO A 56 35.29 -19.44 -16.56
CA PRO A 56 35.80 -19.99 -15.29
C PRO A 56 36.07 -18.93 -14.22
N LYS A 57 36.18 -17.66 -14.58
CA LYS A 57 36.33 -16.53 -13.63
C LYS A 57 35.02 -16.11 -12.96
N VAL A 58 33.87 -16.63 -13.40
CA VAL A 58 32.56 -16.31 -12.82
C VAL A 58 32.36 -17.09 -11.53
N LYS A 59 32.09 -16.36 -10.45
CA LYS A 59 31.73 -16.98 -9.17
C LYS A 59 30.27 -17.39 -9.19
N ILE A 60 30.00 -18.68 -9.09
CA ILE A 60 28.64 -19.21 -9.11
C ILE A 60 28.13 -19.38 -7.68
N ILE A 61 26.93 -18.87 -7.38
CA ILE A 61 26.19 -19.02 -6.15
C ILE A 61 24.87 -19.72 -6.43
N ASN A 62 24.65 -20.88 -5.84
CA ASN A 62 23.40 -21.60 -5.97
C ASN A 62 22.37 -21.01 -4.99
N TYR A 63 21.25 -20.56 -5.56
CA TYR A 63 20.07 -20.09 -4.84
C TYR A 63 18.94 -21.08 -5.01
N LYS A 64 18.72 -21.95 -4.01
CA LYS A 64 17.64 -22.95 -4.07
C LYS A 64 16.39 -22.38 -3.43
N SER A 65 15.38 -22.06 -4.24
CA SER A 65 14.07 -21.66 -3.74
C SER A 65 12.96 -22.25 -4.59
N LYS A 66 11.88 -22.76 -3.94
CA LYS A 66 10.67 -23.23 -4.63
C LYS A 66 9.97 -22.06 -5.36
N ILE A 67 10.03 -20.87 -4.77
CA ILE A 67 9.45 -19.64 -5.32
C ILE A 67 10.60 -18.68 -5.62
N PHE A 68 10.67 -18.19 -6.84
CA PHE A 68 11.67 -17.18 -7.19
C PHE A 68 11.33 -15.85 -6.50
N LEU A 69 12.25 -15.36 -5.66
CA LEU A 69 12.18 -14.10 -4.95
C LEU A 69 13.38 -13.25 -5.38
N PRO A 70 13.19 -12.28 -6.30
CA PRO A 70 14.30 -11.56 -6.92
C PRO A 70 15.12 -10.79 -5.89
N GLY A 71 14.48 -10.15 -4.90
CA GLY A 71 15.19 -9.44 -3.83
C GLY A 71 16.13 -10.34 -3.03
N LYS A 72 15.71 -11.56 -2.72
CA LYS A 72 16.54 -12.53 -1.98
C LYS A 72 17.75 -13.01 -2.80
N ALA A 73 17.55 -13.27 -4.09
CA ALA A 73 18.64 -13.64 -4.99
C ALA A 73 19.68 -12.52 -5.10
N LEU A 74 19.23 -11.27 -5.28
CA LEU A 74 20.10 -10.10 -5.33
C LEU A 74 20.87 -9.88 -4.02
N ASN A 75 20.18 -9.91 -2.89
CA ASN A 75 20.80 -9.74 -1.58
C ASN A 75 21.91 -10.78 -1.33
N LEU A 76 21.67 -12.03 -1.75
CA LEU A 76 22.65 -13.10 -1.64
C LEU A 76 23.92 -12.80 -2.46
N GLY A 77 23.76 -12.36 -3.72
CA GLY A 77 24.88 -11.96 -4.59
C GLY A 77 25.63 -10.75 -4.04
N ILE A 78 24.91 -9.71 -3.65
CA ILE A 78 25.49 -8.46 -3.13
C ILE A 78 26.25 -8.70 -1.81
N LYS A 79 25.74 -9.55 -0.94
CA LYS A 79 26.44 -9.94 0.31
C LYS A 79 27.82 -10.54 0.04
N LYS A 80 27.96 -11.31 -1.03
CA LYS A 80 29.21 -11.99 -1.43
C LYS A 80 30.11 -11.14 -2.34
N SER A 81 29.65 -9.97 -2.78
CA SER A 81 30.39 -9.04 -3.65
C SER A 81 31.48 -8.29 -2.89
N LYS A 82 32.52 -7.83 -3.63
CA LYS A 82 33.63 -7.02 -3.09
C LYS A 82 33.56 -5.55 -3.53
N GLY A 83 32.85 -5.26 -4.63
CA GLY A 83 32.77 -3.92 -5.22
C GLY A 83 32.09 -2.89 -4.33
N SER A 84 32.56 -1.65 -4.39
CA SER A 84 31.88 -0.49 -3.78
C SER A 84 30.61 -0.10 -4.56
N LEU A 85 30.58 -0.40 -5.87
CA LEU A 85 29.43 -0.34 -6.73
C LEU A 85 29.01 -1.75 -7.12
N VAL A 86 27.73 -1.99 -7.23
CA VAL A 86 27.15 -3.27 -7.60
C VAL A 86 26.24 -3.09 -8.80
N ALA A 87 26.62 -3.65 -9.95
CA ALA A 87 25.77 -3.75 -11.12
C ALA A 87 24.88 -5.01 -11.01
N MET A 88 23.64 -4.92 -11.43
CA MET A 88 22.68 -6.02 -11.47
C MET A 88 22.14 -6.17 -12.88
N ILE A 89 22.18 -7.40 -13.40
CA ILE A 89 21.72 -7.72 -14.75
C ILE A 89 21.02 -9.08 -14.74
N SER A 90 19.99 -9.25 -15.57
CA SER A 90 19.36 -10.56 -15.80
C SER A 90 20.17 -11.38 -16.78
N GLY A 91 20.20 -12.72 -16.64
CA GLY A 91 20.98 -13.62 -17.48
C GLY A 91 20.61 -13.61 -18.96
N HIS A 92 19.41 -13.08 -19.28
CA HIS A 92 18.91 -12.87 -20.64
C HIS A 92 19.00 -11.42 -21.14
N CYS A 93 19.66 -10.54 -20.40
CA CYS A 93 19.95 -9.17 -20.83
C CYS A 93 21.36 -9.11 -21.40
N ILE A 94 21.52 -8.62 -22.63
CA ILE A 94 22.79 -8.57 -23.34
C ILE A 94 23.25 -7.13 -23.45
N PRO A 95 24.39 -6.71 -22.81
CA PRO A 95 24.96 -5.37 -23.00
C PRO A 95 25.16 -5.08 -24.49
N LYS A 96 24.68 -3.93 -24.97
CA LYS A 96 24.66 -3.60 -26.39
C LYS A 96 25.98 -3.05 -26.92
N ASN A 97 26.81 -2.51 -26.02
CA ASN A 97 28.09 -1.92 -26.39
C ASN A 97 29.16 -2.08 -25.30
N GLU A 98 30.41 -1.90 -25.69
CA GLU A 98 31.60 -2.04 -24.83
C GLU A 98 31.74 -0.98 -23.72
N ASN A 99 30.93 0.06 -23.72
CA ASN A 99 30.93 1.14 -22.73
C ASN A 99 29.77 1.04 -21.72
N TRP A 100 28.92 -0.01 -21.82
CA TRP A 100 27.76 -0.22 -20.98
C TRP A 100 28.10 -0.05 -19.47
N LEU A 101 29.14 -0.74 -18.98
CA LEU A 101 29.50 -0.69 -17.59
C LEU A 101 30.10 0.67 -17.19
N ASN A 102 30.95 1.25 -18.05
CA ASN A 102 31.53 2.55 -17.81
C ASN A 102 30.45 3.65 -17.72
N ASN A 103 29.46 3.61 -18.61
CA ASN A 103 28.38 4.58 -18.63
C ASN A 103 27.55 4.54 -17.33
N LEU A 104 27.31 3.35 -16.76
CA LEU A 104 26.71 3.24 -15.42
C LEU A 104 27.61 3.85 -14.34
N VAL A 105 28.90 3.45 -14.32
CA VAL A 105 29.87 3.86 -13.30
C VAL A 105 30.05 5.36 -13.22
N GLN A 106 30.15 6.05 -14.36
CA GLN A 106 30.43 7.51 -14.38
C GLN A 106 29.36 8.35 -13.68
N ASN A 107 28.13 7.87 -13.58
CA ASN A 107 27.07 8.57 -12.85
C ASN A 107 27.36 8.66 -11.34
N PHE A 108 28.15 7.76 -10.80
CA PHE A 108 28.47 7.71 -9.37
C PHE A 108 29.63 8.63 -8.95
N LYS A 109 30.21 9.43 -9.85
CA LYS A 109 31.12 10.53 -9.48
C LYS A 109 30.41 11.51 -8.54
N ASN A 110 29.12 11.75 -8.75
CA ASN A 110 28.30 12.53 -7.83
C ASN A 110 27.90 11.65 -6.63
N SER A 111 28.24 12.08 -5.42
CA SER A 111 27.96 11.39 -4.16
C SER A 111 26.47 11.29 -3.83
N ASP A 112 25.62 12.17 -4.42
CA ASP A 112 24.17 12.13 -4.23
C ASP A 112 23.50 11.04 -5.05
N VAL A 113 24.17 10.56 -6.11
CA VAL A 113 23.67 9.46 -6.93
C VAL A 113 23.90 8.14 -6.18
N ILE A 114 22.80 7.50 -5.80
CA ILE A 114 22.80 6.25 -5.03
C ILE A 114 22.47 5.04 -5.90
N ALA A 115 21.81 5.26 -7.04
CA ALA A 115 21.47 4.23 -7.99
C ALA A 115 21.44 4.80 -9.43
N CYS A 116 21.66 3.91 -10.40
CA CYS A 116 21.54 4.18 -11.81
C CYS A 116 20.93 2.96 -12.49
N TYR A 117 20.08 3.16 -13.49
CA TYR A 117 19.60 2.07 -14.33
C TYR A 117 19.73 2.45 -15.81
N GLY A 118 19.98 1.45 -16.63
CA GLY A 118 20.18 1.64 -18.04
C GLY A 118 18.96 1.31 -18.89
N ARG A 119 19.03 1.66 -20.14
CA ARG A 119 18.04 1.38 -21.17
C ARG A 119 17.89 -0.12 -21.40
N GLN A 120 16.66 -0.54 -21.71
CA GLN A 120 16.35 -1.89 -22.17
C GLN A 120 15.68 -1.77 -23.54
N GLU A 121 16.25 -2.43 -24.53
CA GLU A 121 15.78 -2.40 -25.90
C GLU A 121 15.19 -3.77 -26.27
N PRO A 122 14.12 -3.81 -27.07
CA PRO A 122 13.58 -5.08 -27.55
C PRO A 122 14.58 -5.81 -28.45
N SER A 123 14.43 -7.11 -28.56
CA SER A 123 15.09 -7.94 -29.53
C SER A 123 14.18 -8.21 -30.74
N ASP A 124 14.72 -8.78 -31.81
CA ASP A 124 13.95 -9.15 -32.99
C ASP A 124 12.88 -10.23 -32.74
N ILE A 125 12.99 -10.95 -31.62
CA ILE A 125 12.02 -11.97 -31.19
C ILE A 125 11.09 -11.50 -30.09
N SER A 126 11.09 -10.20 -29.78
CA SER A 126 10.20 -9.63 -28.77
C SER A 126 8.77 -9.52 -29.27
N GLU A 127 7.81 -9.87 -28.42
CA GLU A 127 6.38 -9.71 -28.73
C GLU A 127 5.99 -8.23 -28.90
N PRO A 128 5.01 -7.88 -29.76
CA PRO A 128 4.62 -6.48 -30.01
C PRO A 128 4.31 -5.66 -28.75
N ASN A 129 3.66 -6.25 -27.76
CA ASN A 129 3.38 -5.59 -26.48
C ASN A 129 4.66 -5.29 -25.69
N ASP A 130 5.64 -6.20 -25.73
CA ASP A 130 6.92 -6.01 -25.06
C ASP A 130 7.77 -4.96 -25.77
N VAL A 131 7.74 -4.91 -27.11
CA VAL A 131 8.37 -3.85 -27.93
C VAL A 131 7.81 -2.49 -27.53
N ARG A 132 6.49 -2.36 -27.49
CA ARG A 132 5.81 -1.12 -27.05
C ARG A 132 6.24 -0.73 -25.63
N ASP A 133 6.16 -1.64 -24.68
CA ASP A 133 6.45 -1.36 -23.26
C ASP A 133 7.90 -0.93 -23.06
N LEU A 134 8.86 -1.60 -23.71
CA LEU A 134 10.28 -1.24 -23.63
C LEU A 134 10.55 0.13 -24.28
N THR A 135 9.94 0.41 -25.44
CA THR A 135 10.12 1.69 -26.15
C THR A 135 9.56 2.87 -25.34
N TYR A 136 8.39 2.70 -24.71
CA TYR A 136 7.78 3.76 -23.92
C TYR A 136 8.50 4.02 -22.59
N LEU A 137 8.94 2.98 -21.91
CA LEU A 137 9.54 3.10 -20.58
C LEU A 137 11.00 3.54 -20.63
N PHE A 138 11.73 3.10 -21.65
CA PHE A 138 13.18 3.30 -21.79
C PHE A 138 13.50 4.17 -23.01
N GLY A 139 13.12 5.45 -22.94
CA GLY A 139 13.41 6.45 -23.98
C GLY A 139 14.89 6.77 -24.13
N LEU A 140 15.20 7.76 -24.99
CA LEU A 140 16.58 8.15 -25.32
C LEU A 140 17.16 9.20 -24.38
N ASP A 141 16.33 9.88 -23.60
CA ASP A 141 16.74 11.01 -22.76
C ASP A 141 17.18 10.55 -21.37
N LYS A 142 18.31 11.06 -20.92
CA LYS A 142 18.79 10.87 -19.55
C LYS A 142 17.85 11.54 -18.54
N LYS A 143 17.53 10.84 -17.43
CA LYS A 143 16.60 11.36 -16.40
C LYS A 143 17.23 11.34 -15.02
N ILE A 144 16.98 12.38 -14.25
CA ILE A 144 17.36 12.49 -12.84
C ILE A 144 16.09 12.39 -12.00
N GLN A 145 15.97 11.33 -11.21
CA GLN A 145 14.80 11.08 -10.37
C GLN A 145 15.09 11.47 -8.93
N ILE A 146 14.24 12.32 -8.38
CA ILE A 146 14.33 12.83 -7.01
C ILE A 146 13.04 12.63 -6.20
N LYS A 147 11.92 12.36 -6.87
CA LYS A 147 10.59 12.19 -6.25
C LYS A 147 9.88 10.91 -6.66
N GLU A 148 9.87 10.60 -7.94
CA GLU A 148 9.13 9.47 -8.50
C GLU A 148 10.11 8.37 -8.91
N PRO A 149 10.24 7.32 -8.08
CA PRO A 149 11.20 6.29 -8.35
C PRO A 149 10.67 5.32 -9.43
N PHE A 150 11.34 5.30 -10.56
CA PHE A 150 11.35 4.15 -11.42
C PHE A 150 12.75 3.54 -11.36
N PHE A 151 12.85 2.25 -11.12
CA PHE A 151 14.11 1.52 -11.05
C PHE A 151 13.87 0.09 -11.50
N HIS A 152 14.82 -0.51 -12.23
CA HIS A 152 14.62 -1.83 -12.78
C HIS A 152 15.92 -2.65 -12.75
N ASN A 153 15.93 -3.72 -11.96
CA ASN A 153 17.12 -4.54 -11.68
C ASN A 153 17.58 -5.45 -12.83
N ALA A 154 16.86 -5.47 -13.97
CA ALA A 154 17.36 -6.19 -15.14
C ALA A 154 18.57 -5.52 -15.79
N ASN A 155 18.77 -4.21 -15.56
CA ASN A 155 19.92 -3.43 -16.02
C ASN A 155 20.12 -2.23 -15.09
N SER A 156 20.89 -2.38 -14.01
CA SER A 156 21.02 -1.33 -12.98
C SER A 156 22.36 -1.41 -12.23
N MET A 157 22.66 -0.34 -11.48
CA MET A 157 23.80 -0.27 -10.57
C MET A 157 23.44 0.52 -9.32
N ILE A 158 23.98 0.12 -8.17
CA ILE A 158 23.75 0.78 -6.88
C ILE A 158 25.06 0.96 -6.10
N ARG A 159 25.06 1.91 -5.15
CA ARG A 159 26.12 1.97 -4.12
C ARG A 159 25.88 0.85 -3.12
N LYS A 160 26.92 0.04 -2.86
CA LYS A 160 26.84 -1.03 -1.86
C LYS A 160 26.59 -0.46 -0.45
N SER A 161 27.08 0.74 -0.16
CA SER A 161 26.84 1.44 1.12
C SER A 161 25.35 1.78 1.33
N THR A 162 24.62 2.13 0.26
CA THR A 162 23.16 2.35 0.31
C THR A 162 22.43 1.04 0.56
N TRP A 163 22.81 -0.02 -0.14
CA TRP A 163 22.22 -1.35 0.04
C TRP A 163 22.48 -1.90 1.46
N LYS A 164 23.65 -1.69 2.05
CA LYS A 164 23.93 -2.11 3.44
C LYS A 164 22.93 -1.54 4.45
N LYS A 165 22.44 -0.32 4.20
CA LYS A 165 21.43 0.36 5.04
C LYS A 165 20.01 -0.06 4.69
N ASN A 166 19.74 -0.40 3.44
CA ASN A 166 18.44 -0.68 2.89
C ASN A 166 18.54 -1.85 1.91
N GLN A 167 18.34 -3.08 2.37
CA GLN A 167 18.36 -4.26 1.52
C GLN A 167 17.05 -4.37 0.72
N PHE A 168 17.07 -5.13 -0.37
CA PHE A 168 15.86 -5.47 -1.10
C PHE A 168 14.93 -6.31 -0.24
N ASP A 169 13.61 -6.13 -0.40
CA ASP A 169 12.62 -6.95 0.31
C ASP A 169 12.65 -8.39 -0.21
N GLU A 170 12.93 -9.35 0.66
CA GLU A 170 13.05 -10.77 0.35
C GLU A 170 11.72 -11.51 0.31
N THR A 171 10.61 -10.84 0.63
CA THR A 171 9.28 -11.47 0.75
C THR A 171 8.40 -11.27 -0.47
N ILE A 172 8.76 -10.34 -1.37
CA ILE A 172 7.95 -9.97 -2.53
C ILE A 172 8.44 -10.63 -3.81
N LYS A 173 7.49 -10.98 -4.68
CA LYS A 173 7.76 -11.68 -5.94
C LYS A 173 8.10 -10.75 -7.11
N HIS A 174 7.71 -9.49 -7.04
CA HIS A 174 7.81 -8.52 -8.13
C HIS A 174 8.02 -7.12 -7.56
N ILE A 175 8.62 -6.23 -8.36
CA ILE A 175 8.83 -4.81 -8.06
C ILE A 175 9.65 -4.51 -6.79
N GLU A 176 10.51 -5.43 -6.37
CA GLU A 176 11.44 -5.22 -5.25
C GLU A 176 12.34 -3.99 -5.48
N ASP A 177 12.68 -3.74 -6.74
CA ASP A 177 13.44 -2.62 -7.24
C ASP A 177 12.72 -1.27 -7.05
N ARG A 178 11.45 -1.17 -7.46
CA ARG A 178 10.66 0.06 -7.28
C ARG A 178 10.42 0.38 -5.81
N LEU A 179 10.15 -0.64 -4.99
CA LEU A 179 9.96 -0.44 -3.56
C LEU A 179 11.26 0.00 -2.88
N TRP A 180 12.40 -0.60 -3.26
CA TRP A 180 13.70 -0.19 -2.79
C TRP A 180 14.00 1.25 -3.21
N ALA A 181 13.78 1.60 -4.47
CA ALA A 181 13.96 2.95 -4.98
C ALA A 181 13.13 3.98 -4.23
N SER A 182 11.85 3.67 -3.94
CA SER A 182 10.96 4.52 -3.11
C SER A 182 11.49 4.74 -1.70
N LEU A 183 12.18 3.74 -1.14
CA LEU A 183 12.75 3.84 0.20
C LEU A 183 13.99 4.73 0.22
N VAL A 184 14.87 4.62 -0.79
CA VAL A 184 16.20 5.26 -0.79
C VAL A 184 16.21 6.68 -1.37
N LEU A 185 15.22 7.08 -2.19
CA LEU A 185 15.10 8.43 -2.73
C LEU A 185 14.81 9.51 -1.68
N LYS A 186 14.51 9.12 -0.45
CA LYS A 186 14.33 10.05 0.65
C LYS A 186 15.64 10.79 0.94
N ASN A 187 15.55 12.03 1.44
CA ASN A 187 16.70 12.83 1.88
C ASN A 187 17.63 13.36 0.77
N GLY A 188 17.06 13.83 -0.34
CA GLY A 188 17.81 14.55 -1.38
C GLY A 188 18.71 13.68 -2.26
N LYS A 189 18.60 12.34 -2.16
CA LYS A 189 19.34 11.42 -3.02
C LYS A 189 18.74 11.33 -4.41
N LYS A 190 19.54 10.85 -5.38
CA LYS A 190 19.19 10.83 -6.80
C LYS A 190 19.31 9.42 -7.37
N ILE A 191 18.38 9.06 -8.25
CA ILE A 191 18.48 7.89 -9.13
C ILE A 191 18.59 8.40 -10.57
N ILE A 192 19.54 7.86 -11.33
CA ILE A 192 19.78 8.27 -12.72
C ILE A 192 19.25 7.19 -13.67
N TYR A 193 18.56 7.61 -14.72
CA TYR A 193 18.37 6.82 -15.92
C TYR A 193 19.46 7.18 -16.93
N GLU A 194 20.25 6.18 -17.37
CA GLU A 194 21.36 6.34 -18.30
C GLU A 194 21.05 5.58 -19.60
N PRO A 195 20.57 6.24 -20.66
CA PRO A 195 20.16 5.60 -21.90
C PRO A 195 21.34 4.98 -22.66
N ASN A 196 22.56 5.50 -22.50
CA ASN A 196 23.76 4.98 -23.17
C ASN A 196 24.26 3.66 -22.56
N SER A 197 23.72 3.26 -21.39
CA SER A 197 23.95 1.94 -20.81
C SER A 197 22.85 0.98 -21.22
N SER A 198 22.78 0.67 -22.50
CA SER A 198 21.70 -0.14 -23.06
C SER A 198 22.00 -1.63 -23.05
N VAL A 199 20.94 -2.44 -22.84
CA VAL A 199 20.93 -3.89 -23.00
C VAL A 199 19.81 -4.31 -23.93
N ILE A 200 20.00 -5.38 -24.69
CA ILE A 200 18.93 -6.09 -25.39
C ILE A 200 18.18 -6.93 -24.34
N HIS A 201 16.87 -6.82 -24.30
CA HIS A 201 15.98 -7.54 -23.38
C HIS A 201 14.77 -8.07 -24.15
N PHE A 202 14.62 -9.38 -24.27
CA PHE A 202 13.63 -9.95 -25.19
C PHE A 202 12.18 -9.83 -24.74
N HIS A 203 11.91 -9.62 -23.47
CA HIS A 203 10.56 -9.39 -22.95
C HIS A 203 10.43 -8.05 -22.20
N GLY A 204 9.27 -7.44 -22.31
CA GLY A 204 8.95 -6.19 -21.63
C GLY A 204 8.69 -6.35 -20.13
N VAL A 205 8.45 -5.22 -19.47
CA VAL A 205 8.16 -5.15 -18.03
C VAL A 205 6.87 -5.90 -17.68
N GLY A 206 5.92 -6.00 -18.64
CA GLY A 206 4.66 -6.70 -18.52
C GLY A 206 4.76 -8.22 -18.66
N HIS A 207 5.90 -8.77 -19.10
CA HIS A 207 6.07 -10.20 -19.42
C HIS A 207 4.92 -10.73 -20.27
N HIS A 208 4.85 -10.32 -21.53
CA HIS A 208 3.86 -10.76 -22.53
C HIS A 208 2.39 -10.46 -22.11
N GLY A 209 2.14 -9.36 -21.41
CA GLY A 209 0.79 -8.96 -21.01
C GLY A 209 0.16 -9.82 -19.91
N ASN A 210 0.93 -10.45 -19.05
CA ASN A 210 0.45 -11.34 -17.99
C ASN A 210 -0.44 -10.61 -16.97
N LEU A 211 -1.76 -10.71 -17.12
CA LEU A 211 -2.76 -10.06 -16.26
C LEU A 211 -2.64 -10.45 -14.77
N LYS A 212 -2.27 -11.70 -14.48
CA LYS A 212 -2.03 -12.15 -13.08
C LYS A 212 -0.85 -11.41 -12.45
N ARG A 213 0.21 -11.15 -13.22
CA ARG A 213 1.36 -10.35 -12.78
C ARG A 213 0.95 -8.90 -12.54
N VAL A 214 0.21 -8.27 -13.45
CA VAL A 214 -0.30 -6.90 -13.33
C VAL A 214 -1.15 -6.76 -12.07
N SER A 215 -2.08 -7.69 -11.82
CA SER A 215 -2.91 -7.72 -10.62
C SER A 215 -2.06 -7.83 -9.35
N THR A 216 -1.05 -8.71 -9.34
CA THR A 216 -0.15 -8.89 -8.20
C THR A 216 0.67 -7.62 -7.92
N ILE A 217 1.21 -6.99 -8.95
CA ILE A 217 1.96 -5.72 -8.86
C ILE A 217 1.05 -4.63 -8.29
N SER A 218 -0.17 -4.49 -8.81
CA SER A 218 -1.17 -3.54 -8.32
C SER A 218 -1.45 -3.71 -6.82
N LYS A 219 -1.64 -4.96 -6.36
CA LYS A 219 -1.83 -5.28 -4.93
C LYS A 219 -0.61 -4.89 -4.08
N ILE A 220 0.60 -5.16 -4.56
CA ILE A 220 1.84 -4.80 -3.84
C ILE A 220 1.99 -3.28 -3.73
N LEU A 221 1.78 -2.54 -4.83
CA LEU A 221 1.87 -1.08 -4.85
C LEU A 221 0.84 -0.43 -3.92
N LYS A 222 -0.39 -0.93 -3.91
CA LYS A 222 -1.43 -0.48 -2.98
C LYS A 222 -1.00 -0.71 -1.53
N LYS A 223 -0.50 -1.90 -1.21
CA LYS A 223 -0.03 -2.26 0.13
C LYS A 223 1.19 -1.45 0.58
N SER A 224 2.09 -1.12 -0.33
CA SER A 224 3.28 -0.29 -0.03
C SER A 224 2.93 1.17 0.21
N LYS A 225 2.00 1.74 -0.55
CA LYS A 225 1.47 3.09 -0.31
C LYS A 225 0.81 3.19 1.07
N SER A 226 0.09 2.14 1.50
CA SER A 226 -0.55 2.09 2.82
C SER A 226 0.47 1.93 3.98
N LYS A 227 1.56 1.17 3.80
CA LYS A 227 2.61 1.02 4.82
C LYS A 227 3.44 2.29 5.07
N ASN A 228 3.56 3.18 4.09
CA ASN A 228 4.40 4.38 4.20
C ASN A 228 3.72 5.61 4.83
N LYS A 229 2.41 5.60 5.03
CA LYS A 229 1.70 6.58 5.87
C LYS A 229 1.28 5.86 7.15
N ARG A 230 1.94 6.14 8.30
CA ARG A 230 1.32 5.86 9.60
C ARG A 230 -0.07 6.46 9.53
N LYS A 231 -1.12 5.60 9.51
CA LYS A 231 -2.51 6.08 9.52
C LYS A 231 -2.69 6.86 10.81
N LEU A 232 -2.65 8.18 10.73
CA LEU A 232 -2.97 9.03 11.86
C LEU A 232 -4.50 9.11 11.93
N ILE A 233 -5.10 8.22 12.72
CA ILE A 233 -6.55 8.16 12.89
C ILE A 233 -6.93 9.01 14.08
N VAL A 234 -7.92 9.88 13.89
CA VAL A 234 -8.61 10.56 14.97
C VAL A 234 -10.01 9.99 15.11
N CYS A 235 -10.54 9.97 16.34
CA CYS A 235 -11.92 9.55 16.58
C CYS A 235 -12.77 10.75 16.99
N ILE A 236 -14.00 10.83 16.48
CA ILE A 236 -15.01 11.81 16.91
C ILE A 236 -16.17 11.05 17.53
N ILE A 237 -16.55 11.43 18.74
CA ILE A 237 -17.72 10.92 19.45
C ILE A 237 -18.71 12.10 19.60
N PRO A 238 -19.81 12.12 18.84
CA PRO A 238 -20.82 13.15 18.99
C PRO A 238 -21.74 12.83 20.18
N LEU A 239 -21.83 13.75 21.13
CA LEU A 239 -22.71 13.65 22.29
C LEU A 239 -23.63 14.88 22.40
N ASN A 240 -24.92 14.69 22.29
CA ASN A 240 -25.88 15.79 22.53
C ASN A 240 -26.25 15.88 24.02
N LYS A 241 -26.76 14.80 24.57
CA LYS A 241 -27.10 14.64 25.96
C LYS A 241 -26.46 13.35 26.44
N PRO A 242 -25.33 13.41 27.16
CA PRO A 242 -24.65 12.21 27.63
C PRO A 242 -25.51 11.46 28.64
N ILE A 243 -25.62 10.15 28.46
CA ILE A 243 -26.42 9.28 29.33
C ILE A 243 -25.54 8.75 30.46
N LYS A 244 -26.09 8.75 31.68
CA LYS A 244 -25.46 8.12 32.83
C LYS A 244 -26.24 6.88 33.28
N LEU A 245 -25.50 5.83 33.60
CA LEU A 245 -25.99 4.62 34.22
C LEU A 245 -25.13 4.37 35.48
N ASN A 246 -25.77 4.19 36.63
CA ASN A 246 -25.06 3.98 37.91
C ASN A 246 -23.95 5.00 38.20
N GLY A 247 -24.22 6.29 37.90
CA GLY A 247 -23.29 7.40 38.14
C GLY A 247 -22.18 7.57 37.10
N LYS A 248 -21.98 6.63 36.15
CA LYS A 248 -20.96 6.68 35.11
C LYS A 248 -21.55 7.04 33.74
N TYR A 249 -20.81 7.78 32.92
CA TYR A 249 -21.23 8.06 31.57
C TYR A 249 -21.08 6.83 30.69
N LEU A 250 -22.11 6.47 29.91
CA LEU A 250 -22.09 5.31 29.03
C LEU A 250 -20.98 5.38 27.96
N VAL A 251 -20.67 6.58 27.50
CA VAL A 251 -19.60 6.83 26.53
C VAL A 251 -18.20 6.39 27.03
N GLU A 252 -18.01 6.24 28.34
CA GLU A 252 -16.72 5.83 28.91
C GLU A 252 -16.27 4.45 28.42
N LYS A 253 -17.22 3.54 28.17
CA LYS A 253 -16.91 2.23 27.61
C LYS A 253 -16.34 2.36 26.20
N THR A 254 -16.98 3.12 25.32
CA THR A 254 -16.50 3.41 23.97
C THR A 254 -15.12 4.06 23.99
N ILE A 255 -14.91 5.03 24.88
CA ILE A 255 -13.62 5.70 25.06
C ILE A 255 -12.53 4.70 25.46
N ASN A 256 -12.84 3.81 26.41
CA ASN A 256 -11.87 2.81 26.90
C ASN A 256 -11.47 1.81 25.81
N ASP A 257 -12.40 1.42 24.95
CA ASP A 257 -12.09 0.54 23.83
C ASP A 257 -11.23 1.24 22.76
N LEU A 258 -11.53 2.50 22.45
CA LEU A 258 -10.75 3.32 21.51
C LEU A 258 -9.33 3.63 22.03
N LYS A 259 -9.15 3.87 23.32
CA LYS A 259 -7.84 4.15 23.93
C LYS A 259 -6.84 3.02 23.75
N LYS A 260 -7.32 1.76 23.74
CA LYS A 260 -6.48 0.54 23.57
C LYS A 260 -5.89 0.43 22.18
N ILE A 261 -6.40 1.17 21.18
CA ILE A 261 -5.99 1.08 19.79
C ILE A 261 -4.84 2.02 19.50
N ALA A 262 -3.67 1.46 19.19
CA ALA A 262 -2.45 2.23 18.94
C ALA A 262 -2.56 3.18 17.73
N ALA A 263 -3.33 2.81 16.71
CA ALA A 263 -3.55 3.63 15.51
C ALA A 263 -4.39 4.88 15.77
N ILE A 264 -5.19 4.91 16.86
CA ILE A 264 -6.00 6.08 17.25
C ILE A 264 -5.12 7.02 18.08
N SER A 265 -4.84 8.19 17.49
CA SER A 265 -3.95 9.19 18.09
C SER A 265 -4.67 10.08 19.10
N LYS A 266 -5.91 10.50 18.77
CA LYS A 266 -6.72 11.41 19.56
C LYS A 266 -8.21 11.05 19.46
N ILE A 267 -8.94 11.29 20.57
CA ILE A 267 -10.39 11.09 20.66
C ILE A 267 -11.00 12.45 20.99
N PHE A 268 -11.84 12.95 20.10
CA PHE A 268 -12.56 14.20 20.24
C PHE A 268 -14.01 13.91 20.60
N ILE A 269 -14.48 14.46 21.71
CA ILE A 269 -15.86 14.35 22.12
C ILE A 269 -16.51 15.71 21.87
N THR A 270 -17.46 15.79 20.94
CA THR A 270 -18.16 17.03 20.66
C THR A 270 -19.50 17.03 21.36
N THR A 271 -19.74 18.00 22.24
CA THR A 271 -20.90 18.01 23.11
C THR A 271 -21.43 19.42 23.36
N THR A 272 -22.72 19.49 23.76
CA THR A 272 -23.35 20.72 24.31
C THR A 272 -23.29 20.76 25.82
N ASP A 273 -22.92 19.67 26.51
CA ASP A 273 -22.85 19.58 27.95
C ASP A 273 -21.54 20.17 28.48
N LYS A 274 -21.64 21.31 29.18
CA LYS A 274 -20.50 21.99 29.79
C LYS A 274 -19.87 21.23 30.97
N LYS A 275 -20.60 20.31 31.61
CA LYS A 275 -20.13 19.57 32.80
C LYS A 275 -19.30 18.33 32.40
N LEU A 276 -19.44 17.83 31.21
CA LEU A 276 -18.77 16.60 30.72
C LEU A 276 -17.25 16.69 30.84
N GLY A 277 -16.66 17.84 30.53
CA GLY A 277 -15.21 18.06 30.56
C GLY A 277 -14.58 17.94 31.96
N LYS A 278 -15.37 18.05 33.02
CA LYS A 278 -14.90 17.86 34.40
C LYS A 278 -14.76 16.38 34.77
N SER A 279 -15.57 15.52 34.15
CA SER A 279 -15.69 14.11 34.51
C SER A 279 -14.84 13.20 33.65
N ILE A 280 -14.65 13.51 32.35
CA ILE A 280 -13.92 12.66 31.41
C ILE A 280 -12.55 13.29 31.11
N LYS A 281 -11.46 12.64 31.56
CA LYS A 281 -10.08 13.13 31.37
C LYS A 281 -9.18 12.01 30.78
N GLY A 282 -8.12 12.41 30.07
CA GLY A 282 -7.08 11.50 29.60
C GLY A 282 -6.20 12.11 28.51
N LYS A 283 -4.95 11.65 28.40
CA LYS A 283 -3.93 12.20 27.48
C LYS A 283 -4.36 12.23 26.00
N LYS A 284 -5.23 11.30 25.56
CA LYS A 284 -5.74 11.24 24.18
C LYS A 284 -7.12 11.86 24.00
N ILE A 285 -7.76 12.36 25.06
CA ILE A 285 -9.16 12.82 25.04
C ILE A 285 -9.22 14.33 25.01
N PHE A 286 -10.04 14.86 24.11
CA PHE A 286 -10.29 16.28 23.92
C PHE A 286 -11.80 16.53 23.91
N ILE A 287 -12.30 17.33 24.85
CA ILE A 287 -13.70 17.73 24.86
C ILE A 287 -13.85 19.03 24.09
N LEU A 288 -14.67 18.99 23.04
CA LEU A 288 -15.01 20.14 22.21
C LEU A 288 -16.42 20.61 22.53
N GLN A 289 -16.55 21.77 23.13
CA GLN A 289 -17.85 22.42 23.23
C GLN A 289 -18.32 22.84 21.83
N ARG A 290 -19.55 22.44 21.48
CA ARG A 290 -20.13 22.87 20.22
C ARG A 290 -20.41 24.37 20.22
N ASP A 291 -20.01 25.03 19.16
CA ASP A 291 -20.33 26.40 18.91
C ASP A 291 -21.86 26.61 18.82
N LYS A 292 -22.35 27.79 19.20
CA LYS A 292 -23.80 28.09 19.22
C LYS A 292 -24.49 27.81 17.86
N ASP A 293 -23.81 28.10 16.75
CA ASP A 293 -24.32 27.84 15.40
C ASP A 293 -24.49 26.34 15.09
N LEU A 294 -23.67 25.47 15.71
CA LEU A 294 -23.75 24.01 15.55
C LEU A 294 -24.69 23.33 16.56
N GLN A 295 -25.34 24.09 17.44
CA GLN A 295 -26.30 23.57 18.41
C GLN A 295 -27.76 23.59 17.92
N LYS A 296 -28.02 24.13 16.74
CA LYS A 296 -29.35 24.26 16.16
C LYS A 296 -29.96 22.89 15.86
N LYS A 297 -31.22 22.66 16.28
CA LYS A 297 -31.89 21.35 16.21
C LYS A 297 -32.11 20.82 14.78
N PHE A 298 -32.20 21.70 13.79
CA PHE A 298 -32.42 21.32 12.39
C PHE A 298 -31.15 20.91 11.64
N LEU A 299 -29.96 21.02 12.26
CA LEU A 299 -28.73 20.64 11.60
C LEU A 299 -28.54 19.11 11.66
N GLY A 300 -28.33 18.49 10.51
CA GLY A 300 -28.00 17.08 10.41
C GLY A 300 -26.64 16.76 11.08
N LEU A 301 -26.52 15.55 11.61
CA LEU A 301 -25.31 15.10 12.31
C LEU A 301 -24.06 15.20 11.41
N GLU A 302 -24.18 14.84 10.15
CA GLU A 302 -23.06 14.87 9.20
C GLU A 302 -22.50 16.28 9.02
N TYR A 303 -23.36 17.26 8.92
CA TYR A 303 -22.96 18.68 8.88
C TYR A 303 -22.20 19.11 10.15
N VAL A 304 -22.72 18.74 11.32
CA VAL A 304 -22.08 19.05 12.60
C VAL A 304 -20.70 18.40 12.71
N LEU A 305 -20.59 17.14 12.28
CA LEU A 305 -19.32 16.40 12.26
C LEU A 305 -18.30 17.03 11.32
N SER A 306 -18.70 17.33 10.08
CA SER A 306 -17.85 17.99 9.06
C SER A 306 -17.34 19.34 9.56
N LYS A 307 -18.22 20.19 10.11
CA LYS A 307 -17.82 21.51 10.64
C LYS A 307 -16.95 21.41 11.89
N THR A 308 -17.22 20.45 12.78
CA THR A 308 -16.34 20.18 13.94
C THR A 308 -14.94 19.77 13.48
N TYR A 309 -14.86 18.89 12.48
CA TYR A 309 -13.59 18.48 11.88
C TYR A 309 -12.84 19.69 11.31
N SER A 310 -13.47 20.45 10.43
CA SER A 310 -12.84 21.60 9.75
C SER A 310 -12.31 22.64 10.72
N ARG A 311 -13.06 22.97 11.79
CA ARG A 311 -12.70 23.99 12.78
C ARG A 311 -11.59 23.56 13.73
N TYR A 312 -11.63 22.31 14.22
CA TYR A 312 -10.80 21.91 15.37
C TYR A 312 -9.77 20.83 15.06
N ILE A 313 -10.03 19.98 14.06
CA ILE A 313 -9.29 18.73 13.86
C ILE A 313 -8.39 18.75 12.62
N LYS A 314 -8.82 19.40 11.54
CA LYS A 314 -8.12 19.45 10.24
C LYS A 314 -6.65 19.83 10.35
N LYS A 315 -6.29 20.76 11.26
CA LYS A 315 -4.90 21.19 11.51
C LYS A 315 -3.96 20.07 11.95
N LEU A 316 -4.49 18.97 12.48
CA LEU A 316 -3.70 17.79 12.84
C LEU A 316 -3.34 16.93 11.63
N LYS A 317 -3.91 17.21 10.46
CA LYS A 317 -3.72 16.48 9.21
C LYS A 317 -3.90 14.94 9.38
N PRO A 318 -5.01 14.47 9.98
CA PRO A 318 -5.24 13.04 10.09
C PRO A 318 -5.40 12.42 8.70
N SER A 319 -5.09 11.14 8.58
CA SER A 319 -5.35 10.38 7.35
C SER A 319 -6.81 9.92 7.27
N HIS A 320 -7.39 9.59 8.43
CA HIS A 320 -8.76 9.08 8.55
C HIS A 320 -9.44 9.61 9.81
N VAL A 321 -10.75 9.66 9.75
CA VAL A 321 -11.64 9.99 10.88
C VAL A 321 -12.51 8.78 11.18
N MET A 322 -12.45 8.30 12.42
CA MET A 322 -13.38 7.32 12.97
C MET A 322 -14.52 8.05 13.65
N VAL A 323 -15.76 7.66 13.40
CA VAL A 323 -16.91 8.18 14.17
C VAL A 323 -17.56 7.01 14.91
N ALA A 324 -17.76 7.18 16.21
CA ALA A 324 -18.44 6.21 17.06
C ALA A 324 -19.48 6.94 17.93
N GLU A 325 -20.73 6.53 17.86
CA GLU A 325 -21.82 7.16 18.62
C GLU A 325 -22.06 6.44 19.95
N GLU A 326 -22.53 7.18 20.95
CA GLU A 326 -22.86 6.67 22.28
C GLU A 326 -24.03 5.67 22.26
N ILE A 327 -24.90 5.78 21.26
CA ILE A 327 -26.09 4.93 21.12
C ILE A 327 -25.78 3.41 21.11
N TYR A 328 -24.56 3.04 20.76
CA TYR A 328 -24.09 1.64 20.81
C TYR A 328 -23.26 1.40 22.06
N LEU A 329 -23.86 0.76 23.06
CA LEU A 329 -23.22 0.45 24.36
C LEU A 329 -22.28 -0.74 24.27
N ASN A 330 -22.62 -1.73 23.46
CA ASN A 330 -21.79 -2.90 23.26
C ASN A 330 -21.42 -3.04 21.79
N ARG A 331 -20.21 -3.51 21.56
CA ARG A 331 -19.65 -3.77 20.24
C ARG A 331 -18.93 -5.12 20.27
N PRO A 332 -18.84 -5.82 19.14
CA PRO A 332 -18.06 -7.05 19.06
C PRO A 332 -16.62 -6.86 19.58
N LYS A 333 -16.04 -7.92 20.13
CA LYS A 333 -14.63 -7.89 20.58
C LYS A 333 -13.71 -7.43 19.46
N ASN A 334 -12.79 -6.51 19.76
CA ASN A 334 -11.84 -5.93 18.81
C ASN A 334 -12.48 -5.19 17.60
N PHE A 335 -13.73 -4.76 17.71
CA PHE A 335 -14.48 -4.15 16.61
C PHE A 335 -13.74 -3.02 15.91
N PHE A 336 -13.29 -1.99 16.63
CA PHE A 336 -12.60 -0.83 16.04
C PHE A 336 -11.28 -1.23 15.36
N GLN A 337 -10.54 -2.19 15.93
CA GLN A 337 -9.32 -2.71 15.29
C GLN A 337 -9.66 -3.47 14.00
N SER A 338 -10.77 -4.21 13.98
CA SER A 338 -11.26 -4.91 12.79
C SER A 338 -11.62 -3.92 11.69
N ILE A 339 -12.36 -2.85 11.99
CA ILE A 339 -12.68 -1.78 11.01
C ILE A 339 -11.40 -1.20 10.41
N ILE A 340 -10.39 -0.86 11.23
CA ILE A 340 -9.12 -0.29 10.77
C ILE A 340 -8.34 -1.28 9.89
N ASN A 341 -8.30 -2.55 10.27
CA ASN A 341 -7.58 -3.59 9.53
C ASN A 341 -8.22 -3.95 8.19
N ASN A 342 -9.56 -3.86 8.11
CA ASN A 342 -10.33 -4.14 6.90
C ASN A 342 -10.49 -2.92 5.98
N PHE A 343 -10.02 -1.74 6.39
CA PHE A 343 -10.08 -0.56 5.54
C PHE A 343 -9.21 -0.76 4.30
N ASP A 344 -9.84 -0.61 3.13
CA ASP A 344 -9.20 -0.70 1.82
C ASP A 344 -9.14 0.70 1.21
N ASP A 345 -7.94 1.17 0.87
CA ASP A 345 -7.71 2.51 0.30
C ASP A 345 -8.38 2.74 -1.08
N ASN A 346 -8.97 1.70 -1.69
CA ASN A 346 -9.82 1.83 -2.89
C ASN A 346 -11.19 2.45 -2.58
N TYR A 347 -11.61 2.41 -1.31
CA TYR A 347 -12.86 3.00 -0.85
C TYR A 347 -12.59 4.28 -0.07
N GLU A 348 -13.58 5.16 -0.05
CA GLU A 348 -13.55 6.40 0.73
C GLU A 348 -13.91 6.17 2.18
N SER A 349 -14.74 5.16 2.44
CA SER A 349 -15.15 4.79 3.79
C SER A 349 -15.35 3.28 3.96
N ILE A 350 -15.39 2.83 5.23
CA ILE A 350 -15.86 1.51 5.63
C ILE A 350 -16.98 1.68 6.64
N VAL A 351 -18.12 1.05 6.34
CA VAL A 351 -19.37 1.18 7.09
C VAL A 351 -19.82 -0.19 7.59
N PRO A 352 -20.07 -0.35 8.90
CA PRO A 352 -20.67 -1.58 9.43
C PRO A 352 -22.13 -1.67 9.01
N ILE A 353 -22.57 -2.89 8.70
CA ILE A 353 -23.95 -3.21 8.34
C ILE A 353 -24.45 -4.42 9.14
N PHE A 354 -25.74 -4.46 9.40
CA PHE A 354 -26.42 -5.62 9.94
C PHE A 354 -27.18 -6.33 8.83
N LYS A 355 -27.12 -7.66 8.79
CA LYS A 355 -28.01 -8.43 7.94
C LYS A 355 -29.43 -8.35 8.47
N ASN A 356 -30.36 -7.92 7.64
CA ASN A 356 -31.77 -7.92 7.97
C ASN A 356 -32.41 -9.22 7.45
N ASN A 357 -33.01 -9.98 8.35
CA ASN A 357 -33.66 -11.25 8.00
C ASN A 357 -35.14 -11.08 7.60
N SER A 358 -35.67 -9.84 7.57
CA SER A 358 -37.07 -9.60 7.14
C SER A 358 -37.10 -9.37 5.63
N ASN A 359 -37.78 -10.23 4.91
CA ASN A 359 -37.98 -10.11 3.46
C ASN A 359 -39.07 -9.06 3.09
N ASN A 360 -39.80 -8.51 4.07
CA ASN A 360 -40.87 -7.57 3.88
C ASN A 360 -40.52 -6.18 4.42
N ILE A 361 -39.91 -5.34 3.57
CA ILE A 361 -39.70 -3.93 3.90
C ILE A 361 -40.72 -3.08 3.20
N TRP A 362 -41.46 -2.30 3.99
CA TRP A 362 -42.50 -1.40 3.54
C TRP A 362 -42.04 0.05 3.72
N LYS A 363 -42.31 0.88 2.75
CA LYS A 363 -42.12 2.33 2.82
C LYS A 363 -43.47 2.99 2.97
N LYS A 364 -43.59 3.93 3.91
CA LYS A 364 -44.74 4.82 4.02
C LYS A 364 -44.56 5.96 3.04
N ASP A 365 -45.53 6.18 2.15
CA ASP A 365 -45.52 7.31 1.22
C ASP A 365 -46.05 8.58 1.87
N ASP A 366 -46.06 9.69 1.13
CA ASP A 366 -46.48 11.00 1.64
C ASP A 366 -47.97 11.07 1.98
N SER A 367 -48.80 10.15 1.45
CA SER A 367 -50.20 10.01 1.78
C SER A 367 -50.47 9.18 3.05
N GLY A 368 -49.42 8.55 3.57
CA GLY A 368 -49.50 7.67 4.74
C GLY A 368 -49.76 6.20 4.37
N ALA A 369 -49.87 5.87 3.11
CA ALA A 369 -50.04 4.49 2.66
C ALA A 369 -48.76 3.70 2.70
N MET A 370 -48.85 2.40 3.06
CA MET A 370 -47.70 1.48 3.10
C MET A 370 -47.51 0.83 1.74
N GLN A 371 -46.38 1.01 1.15
CA GLN A 371 -45.99 0.38 -0.11
C GLN A 371 -44.76 -0.50 0.09
N PRO A 372 -44.67 -1.71 -0.51
CA PRO A 372 -43.45 -2.52 -0.46
C PRO A 372 -42.31 -1.78 -1.12
N LEU A 373 -41.15 -1.77 -0.43
CA LEU A 373 -39.95 -1.08 -0.95
C LEU A 373 -39.44 -1.73 -2.24
N PHE A 374 -39.66 -3.04 -2.36
CA PHE A 374 -39.33 -3.81 -3.57
C PHE A 374 -40.60 -4.37 -4.19
N LYS A 375 -40.93 -3.93 -5.40
CA LYS A 375 -41.97 -4.54 -6.23
C LYS A 375 -41.33 -5.65 -7.03
N THR A 376 -41.59 -6.90 -6.71
CA THR A 376 -41.20 -8.02 -7.56
C THR A 376 -42.45 -8.70 -8.11
N SER A 377 -42.45 -9.02 -9.39
CA SER A 377 -43.50 -9.83 -10.04
C SER A 377 -43.29 -11.34 -9.83
N LEU A 378 -42.19 -11.71 -9.14
CA LEU A 378 -41.86 -13.09 -8.88
C LEU A 378 -42.32 -13.49 -7.47
N PRO A 379 -42.78 -14.74 -7.26
CA PRO A 379 -43.07 -15.30 -5.93
C PRO A 379 -41.83 -15.15 -5.03
N SER A 380 -42.07 -14.89 -3.72
CA SER A 380 -41.02 -14.65 -2.72
C SER A 380 -39.99 -15.78 -2.61
N GLU A 381 -40.34 -16.98 -3.02
CA GLU A 381 -39.46 -18.17 -3.06
C GLU A 381 -38.29 -18.08 -4.06
N PHE A 382 -38.42 -17.20 -5.08
CA PHE A 382 -37.44 -17.02 -6.15
C PHE A 382 -36.59 -15.76 -6.00
N VAL A 383 -36.79 -14.98 -4.94
CA VAL A 383 -36.08 -13.70 -4.74
C VAL A 383 -35.25 -13.74 -3.44
N ASP A 384 -34.03 -14.20 -3.54
CA ASP A 384 -33.08 -14.17 -2.42
C ASP A 384 -32.40 -12.77 -2.32
N HIS A 385 -33.18 -11.75 -1.95
CA HIS A 385 -32.66 -10.42 -1.68
C HIS A 385 -32.09 -10.37 -0.26
N LYS A 386 -30.77 -10.32 -0.17
CA LYS A 386 -30.08 -10.04 1.09
C LYS A 386 -30.20 -8.55 1.40
N ILE A 387 -30.98 -8.21 2.40
CA ILE A 387 -31.21 -6.83 2.83
C ILE A 387 -30.29 -6.53 4.00
N TYR A 388 -29.70 -5.35 3.99
CA TYR A 388 -28.78 -4.90 5.02
C TYR A 388 -29.20 -3.53 5.54
N GLU A 389 -28.96 -3.30 6.84
CA GLU A 389 -29.17 -2.03 7.53
C GLU A 389 -27.82 -1.41 7.86
N GLU A 390 -27.59 -0.14 7.52
CA GLU A 390 -26.38 0.57 7.89
C GLU A 390 -26.32 0.87 9.38
N ALA A 391 -25.22 0.52 10.02
CA ALA A 391 -24.94 0.80 11.44
C ALA A 391 -23.86 1.89 11.59
N LYS A 392 -24.03 3.03 10.89
CA LYS A 392 -23.01 4.11 10.85
C LYS A 392 -22.48 4.52 12.21
N GLY A 393 -23.36 4.58 13.24
CA GLY A 393 -22.99 4.99 14.58
C GLY A 393 -22.17 3.94 15.35
N LEU A 394 -22.18 2.69 14.92
CA LEU A 394 -21.38 1.62 15.56
C LEU A 394 -19.89 1.91 15.46
N GLY A 395 -19.43 2.43 14.31
CA GLY A 395 -18.04 2.86 14.09
C GLY A 395 -17.71 2.92 12.61
N THR A 396 -17.89 4.07 11.98
CA THR A 396 -17.54 4.31 10.57
C THR A 396 -16.17 4.95 10.47
N LEU A 397 -15.29 4.43 9.58
CA LEU A 397 -13.98 5.01 9.29
C LEU A 397 -13.98 5.62 7.89
N VAL A 398 -13.63 6.90 7.77
CA VAL A 398 -13.68 7.68 6.53
C VAL A 398 -12.34 8.33 6.27
N LYS A 399 -11.93 8.45 4.99
CA LYS A 399 -10.78 9.28 4.61
C LYS A 399 -11.01 10.73 5.04
N ALA A 400 -10.01 11.35 5.63
CA ALA A 400 -10.16 12.69 6.19
C ALA A 400 -10.48 13.77 5.15
N GLU A 401 -10.01 13.61 3.92
CA GLU A 401 -10.30 14.50 2.78
C GLU A 401 -11.79 14.50 2.39
N ILE A 402 -12.45 13.35 2.48
CA ILE A 402 -13.89 13.20 2.21
C ILE A 402 -14.70 13.72 3.40
N PHE A 403 -14.26 13.38 4.63
CA PHE A 403 -14.96 13.73 5.86
C PHE A 403 -15.12 15.25 6.04
N GLU A 404 -14.21 16.05 5.53
CA GLU A 404 -14.26 17.51 5.62
C GLU A 404 -15.53 18.09 4.97
N ASN A 405 -15.95 17.49 3.85
CA ASN A 405 -17.08 18.01 3.05
C ASN A 405 -18.42 17.35 3.39
N SER A 406 -18.41 16.07 3.70
CA SER A 406 -19.62 15.24 3.78
C SER A 406 -19.80 14.45 5.10
N GLY A 407 -18.91 14.63 6.09
CA GLY A 407 -18.96 13.82 7.30
C GLY A 407 -18.71 12.34 7.01
N ARG A 408 -19.65 11.46 7.34
CA ARG A 408 -19.54 10.01 7.06
C ARG A 408 -20.05 9.58 5.69
N GLU A 409 -20.69 10.47 4.97
CA GLU A 409 -21.24 10.18 3.64
C GLU A 409 -20.11 10.16 2.61
N SER A 410 -20.11 9.14 1.76
CA SER A 410 -19.10 8.98 0.70
C SER A 410 -19.69 8.23 -0.49
N ASN A 411 -19.12 8.48 -1.67
CA ASN A 411 -19.59 7.87 -2.92
C ASN A 411 -19.08 6.44 -3.10
N SER A 412 -18.02 6.06 -2.39
CA SER A 412 -17.40 4.74 -2.49
C SER A 412 -17.22 4.15 -1.10
N GLN A 413 -18.10 3.20 -0.76
CA GLN A 413 -18.16 2.58 0.56
C GLN A 413 -17.79 1.09 0.50
N LYS A 414 -17.00 0.65 1.47
CA LYS A 414 -16.84 -0.77 1.78
C LYS A 414 -17.73 -1.11 2.95
N PHE A 415 -18.51 -2.17 2.81
CA PHE A 415 -19.37 -2.64 3.89
C PHE A 415 -18.72 -3.79 4.65
N ILE A 416 -18.95 -3.84 5.97
CA ILE A 416 -18.54 -4.96 6.82
C ILE A 416 -19.75 -5.45 7.61
N GLU A 417 -20.09 -6.72 7.40
CA GLU A 417 -21.22 -7.34 8.09
C GLU A 417 -20.88 -7.62 9.55
N ILE A 418 -21.78 -7.23 10.45
CA ILE A 418 -21.68 -7.40 11.89
C ILE A 418 -22.90 -8.17 12.38
N ASP A 419 -22.70 -9.15 13.25
CA ASP A 419 -23.81 -9.84 13.91
C ASP A 419 -24.47 -8.91 14.93
N LYS A 420 -25.75 -8.62 14.70
CA LYS A 420 -26.56 -7.73 15.53
C LYS A 420 -26.65 -8.22 16.98
N LYS A 421 -26.62 -9.51 17.22
CA LYS A 421 -26.63 -10.12 18.57
C LYS A 421 -25.47 -9.67 19.46
N ASN A 422 -24.37 -9.25 18.85
CA ASN A 422 -23.18 -8.77 19.57
C ASN A 422 -23.20 -7.25 19.84
N THR A 423 -24.33 -6.59 19.56
CA THR A 423 -24.49 -5.13 19.75
C THR A 423 -25.69 -4.86 20.66
N ILE A 424 -25.54 -3.88 21.55
CA ILE A 424 -26.61 -3.40 22.43
C ILE A 424 -26.69 -1.89 22.25
N THR A 425 -27.89 -1.40 21.99
CA THR A 425 -28.16 0.04 21.88
C THR A 425 -28.68 0.64 23.19
N THR A 426 -28.57 1.95 23.35
CA THR A 426 -29.14 2.66 24.51
C THR A 426 -30.64 2.55 24.60
N LYS A 427 -31.34 2.43 23.47
CA LYS A 427 -32.79 2.23 23.42
C LYS A 427 -33.23 0.89 24.02
N GLU A 428 -32.45 -0.18 23.74
CA GLU A 428 -32.72 -1.52 24.29
C GLU A 428 -32.53 -1.55 25.81
N VAL A 429 -31.54 -0.85 26.34
CA VAL A 429 -31.31 -0.78 27.79
C VAL A 429 -32.37 0.03 28.49
N VAL A 430 -32.83 1.13 27.92
CA VAL A 430 -33.88 1.97 28.49
C VAL A 430 -35.20 1.20 28.55
N ASN A 431 -35.54 0.40 27.53
CA ASN A 431 -36.75 -0.41 27.53
C ASN A 431 -36.72 -1.55 28.60
N ILE A 432 -35.52 -2.11 28.89
CA ILE A 432 -35.38 -3.14 29.92
C ILE A 432 -35.52 -2.56 31.37
N SER A 433 -35.33 -1.27 31.55
CA SER A 433 -35.41 -0.63 32.86
C SER A 433 -36.80 -0.10 33.23
N PHE A 434 -37.81 -0.29 32.38
CA PHE A 434 -39.19 0.15 32.57
C PHE A 434 -40.20 -1.03 32.60
N ASP A 435 -39.75 -2.26 32.42
CA ASP A 435 -40.47 -3.51 32.71
C ASP A 435 -39.97 -4.09 34.06
#